data_af73ec9d78d6b2c499373e0273a626e6
#
_entry.id   af73ec9d78d6b2c499373e0273a626e6
#
_cell.length_a   1.000
_cell.length_b   1.000
_cell.length_c   1.000
_cell.angle_alpha   90.00
_cell.angle_beta   90.00
_cell.angle_gamma   90.00
#
_symmetry.space_group_name_H-M   'P 1'
#
loop_
_entity.id
_entity.type
_entity.pdbx_description
1 polymer ?
#
loop_
_entity_poly.entity_id
_entity_poly.type
_entity_poly.pdbx_seq_one_letter_code
_entity_poly.pdbx_strand_id
1 'polypeptide(L)'
;FGGNDTSLVFSALSASSKPWSQQPLRPVYVKTMVNFGDIPETELPRIPPLVARRLSGVLKRALLTSLVALQRSGIQQPQAIITGTAMGCVVETEKFLTELATDGEGSLKPTNFIHSTHNTISSLIAIHTHCHSYNSTYAHGQRSLESALTDAWLQIALGDLNSALVGLHDEADQKAVSFVLTNEPEGAVCTLHSLDDLQKLC
;
A
#
# COMPACT_ATOMS: atom_id res chain seq x y z
N PHE A 1 -6.60 -20.05 -5.59
CA PHE A 1 -6.57 -20.32 -4.18
C PHE A 1 -6.41 -19.04 -3.37
N GLY A 2 -7.32 -18.13 -3.37
CA GLY A 2 -7.29 -16.93 -2.55
C GLY A 2 -8.45 -16.97 -1.59
N GLY A 3 -8.34 -17.73 -0.52
CA GLY A 3 -9.22 -17.62 0.63
C GLY A 3 -8.73 -16.46 1.51
N ASN A 4 -9.65 -15.67 2.02
CA ASN A 4 -9.34 -14.77 3.13
C ASN A 4 -9.19 -15.65 4.37
N ASP A 5 -7.97 -16.03 4.70
CA ASP A 5 -7.69 -16.76 5.94
C ASP A 5 -7.73 -15.75 7.10
N THR A 6 -8.81 -15.79 7.84
CA THR A 6 -8.97 -14.97 9.06
C THR A 6 -8.88 -15.88 10.27
N SER A 7 -7.91 -15.64 11.13
CA SER A 7 -7.78 -16.31 12.43
C SER A 7 -8.25 -15.38 13.54
N LEU A 8 -9.20 -15.82 14.34
CA LEU A 8 -9.68 -15.11 15.51
C LEU A 8 -9.28 -15.86 16.77
N VAL A 9 -8.62 -15.20 17.68
CA VAL A 9 -8.26 -15.74 18.99
C VAL A 9 -9.15 -15.13 20.06
N PHE A 10 -9.90 -15.96 20.74
CA PHE A 10 -10.71 -15.53 21.89
C PHE A 10 -10.05 -15.98 23.17
N SER A 11 -9.96 -15.11 24.15
CA SER A 11 -9.54 -15.44 25.50
C SER A 11 -10.61 -15.04 26.51
N ALA A 12 -10.69 -15.77 27.62
CA ALA A 12 -11.56 -15.34 28.72
C ALA A 12 -11.03 -14.04 29.32
N LEU A 13 -11.93 -13.10 29.60
CA LEU A 13 -11.60 -11.91 30.40
C LEU A 13 -11.18 -12.38 31.81
N SER A 14 -9.89 -12.36 32.09
CA SER A 14 -9.42 -12.59 33.46
C SER A 14 -9.59 -11.30 34.28
N ALA A 15 -9.91 -11.43 35.56
CA ALA A 15 -10.00 -10.28 36.47
C ALA A 15 -8.68 -9.48 36.60
N SER A 16 -7.59 -10.00 36.05
CA SER A 16 -6.28 -9.37 35.99
C SER A 16 -5.99 -8.67 34.66
N SER A 17 -6.94 -8.63 33.70
CA SER A 17 -6.74 -7.83 32.49
C SER A 17 -6.57 -6.38 32.94
N LYS A 18 -5.36 -5.84 32.71
CA LYS A 18 -5.12 -4.41 32.92
C LYS A 18 -6.22 -3.66 32.17
N PRO A 19 -6.88 -2.67 32.80
CA PRO A 19 -7.82 -1.84 32.04
C PRO A 19 -7.07 -1.32 30.82
N TRP A 20 -7.73 -1.33 29.67
CA TRP A 20 -7.19 -0.72 28.46
C TRP A 20 -6.71 0.68 28.86
N SER A 21 -5.40 0.84 28.93
CA SER A 21 -4.85 2.15 29.21
C SER A 21 -5.30 3.04 28.07
N GLN A 22 -6.09 4.05 28.38
CA GLN A 22 -6.40 5.14 27.45
C GLN A 22 -5.09 5.92 27.25
N GLN A 23 -4.15 5.34 26.54
CA GLN A 23 -2.99 6.13 26.12
C GLN A 23 -3.51 7.16 25.12
N PRO A 24 -3.17 8.42 25.32
CA PRO A 24 -3.55 9.45 24.36
C PRO A 24 -2.97 9.06 23.00
N LEU A 25 -3.82 9.12 21.96
CA LEU A 25 -3.38 8.86 20.61
C LEU A 25 -2.28 9.86 20.23
N ARG A 26 -1.23 9.35 19.59
CA ARG A 26 -0.14 10.19 19.09
C ARG A 26 -0.64 10.98 17.86
N PRO A 27 -0.16 12.21 17.65
CA PRO A 27 -0.43 12.89 16.41
C PRO A 27 0.22 12.15 15.25
N VAL A 28 -0.46 12.13 14.10
CA VAL A 28 0.03 11.54 12.86
C VAL A 28 0.20 12.65 11.83
N TYR A 29 1.31 12.63 11.13
CA TYR A 29 1.68 13.66 10.17
C TYR A 29 1.79 13.06 8.78
N VAL A 30 1.33 13.79 7.78
CA VAL A 30 1.59 13.48 6.37
C VAL A 30 2.84 14.22 5.94
N LYS A 31 3.92 13.50 5.64
CA LYS A 31 5.17 14.08 5.12
C LYS A 31 5.12 14.40 3.64
N THR A 32 4.51 13.49 2.88
CA THR A 32 4.41 13.65 1.43
C THR A 32 3.10 13.09 0.92
N MET A 33 2.62 13.69 -0.15
CA MET A 33 1.57 13.18 -1.01
C MET A 33 2.06 13.33 -2.45
N VAL A 34 2.09 12.25 -3.20
CA VAL A 34 2.58 12.23 -4.58
C VAL A 34 1.53 11.57 -5.46
N ASN A 35 1.07 12.28 -6.47
CA ASN A 35 0.27 11.72 -7.54
C ASN A 35 1.19 11.48 -8.75
N PHE A 36 1.04 10.35 -9.43
CA PHE A 36 1.89 9.98 -10.56
C PHE A 36 1.91 11.05 -11.67
N GLY A 37 0.76 11.64 -11.97
CA GLY A 37 0.63 12.69 -13.00
C GLY A 37 1.40 13.98 -12.70
N ASP A 38 1.76 14.22 -11.44
CA ASP A 38 2.43 15.42 -10.98
C ASP A 38 3.94 15.23 -10.81
N ILE A 39 4.48 14.06 -11.18
CA ILE A 39 5.91 13.77 -11.06
C ILE A 39 6.63 14.27 -12.32
N PRO A 40 7.58 15.23 -12.18
CA PRO A 40 8.44 15.61 -13.30
C PRO A 40 9.27 14.42 -13.80
N GLU A 41 9.47 14.30 -15.12
CA GLU A 41 10.28 13.21 -15.69
C GLU A 41 11.70 13.15 -15.10
N THR A 42 12.24 14.30 -14.71
CA THR A 42 13.59 14.41 -14.09
C THR A 42 13.67 13.79 -12.70
N GLU A 43 12.55 13.62 -12.01
CA GLU A 43 12.48 13.01 -10.67
C GLU A 43 12.15 11.51 -10.73
N LEU A 44 11.75 10.98 -11.89
CA LEU A 44 11.38 9.57 -12.00
C LEU A 44 12.59 8.66 -11.75
N PRO A 45 12.51 7.76 -10.75
CA PRO A 45 13.58 6.80 -10.49
C PRO A 45 13.79 5.87 -11.69
N ARG A 46 15.04 5.51 -11.95
CA ARG A 46 15.36 4.56 -13.01
C ARG A 46 15.08 3.14 -12.55
N ILE A 47 14.09 2.50 -13.17
CA ILE A 47 13.86 1.06 -13.01
C ILE A 47 14.77 0.32 -14.02
N PRO A 48 15.55 -0.70 -13.59
CA PRO A 48 16.35 -1.49 -14.51
C PRO A 48 15.51 -2.03 -15.67
N PRO A 49 15.98 -1.95 -16.93
CA PRO A 49 15.18 -2.34 -18.11
C PRO A 49 14.61 -3.77 -18.05
N LEU A 50 15.36 -4.70 -17.48
CA LEU A 50 14.93 -6.10 -17.32
C LEU A 50 13.76 -6.24 -16.35
N VAL A 51 13.70 -5.40 -15.32
CA VAL A 51 12.58 -5.34 -14.35
C VAL A 51 11.40 -4.63 -15.02
N ALA A 52 11.64 -3.46 -15.60
CA ALA A 52 10.59 -2.63 -16.21
C ALA A 52 9.80 -3.37 -17.32
N ARG A 53 10.44 -4.27 -18.06
CA ARG A 53 9.77 -5.08 -19.11
C ARG A 53 8.73 -6.07 -18.55
N ARG A 54 8.86 -6.46 -17.29
CA ARG A 54 8.00 -7.46 -16.64
C ARG A 54 6.85 -6.83 -15.86
N LEU A 55 6.87 -5.51 -15.67
CA LEU A 55 5.85 -4.79 -14.92
C LEU A 55 4.75 -4.28 -15.84
N SER A 56 3.50 -4.46 -15.42
CA SER A 56 2.34 -3.81 -16.03
C SER A 56 2.33 -2.30 -15.79
N GLY A 57 1.38 -1.63 -16.40
CA GLY A 57 1.17 -0.19 -16.23
C GLY A 57 0.97 0.20 -14.77
N VAL A 58 0.05 -0.48 -14.09
CA VAL A 58 -0.23 -0.20 -12.66
C VAL A 58 0.98 -0.46 -11.77
N LEU A 59 1.70 -1.56 -11.99
CA LEU A 59 2.87 -1.90 -11.19
C LEU A 59 4.01 -0.88 -11.36
N LYS A 60 4.23 -0.38 -12.59
CA LYS A 60 5.21 0.68 -12.84
C LYS A 60 4.82 1.99 -12.17
N ARG A 61 3.57 2.42 -12.35
CA ARG A 61 3.07 3.67 -11.74
C ARG A 61 3.15 3.59 -10.21
N ALA A 62 2.68 2.49 -9.62
CA ALA A 62 2.70 2.28 -8.18
C ALA A 62 4.13 2.33 -7.62
N LEU A 63 5.07 1.63 -8.25
CA LEU A 63 6.45 1.63 -7.82
C LEU A 63 7.09 3.02 -7.91
N LEU A 64 6.94 3.69 -9.06
CA LEU A 64 7.52 5.02 -9.28
C LEU A 64 6.96 6.06 -8.29
N THR A 65 5.63 6.10 -8.13
CA THR A 65 4.97 7.03 -7.20
C THR A 65 5.42 6.80 -5.77
N SER A 66 5.52 5.53 -5.35
CA SER A 66 5.96 5.16 -4.01
C SER A 66 7.42 5.52 -3.74
N LEU A 67 8.30 5.25 -4.70
CA LEU A 67 9.72 5.62 -4.57
C LEU A 67 9.93 7.14 -4.50
N VAL A 68 9.20 7.90 -5.31
CA VAL A 68 9.25 9.38 -5.24
C VAL A 68 8.70 9.89 -3.90
N ALA A 69 7.59 9.31 -3.39
CA ALA A 69 7.05 9.68 -2.09
C ALA A 69 8.06 9.44 -0.95
N LEU A 70 8.71 8.28 -0.95
CA LEU A 70 9.76 7.96 0.02
C LEU A 70 10.97 8.89 -0.11
N GLN A 71 11.43 9.15 -1.34
CA GLN A 71 12.54 10.07 -1.58
C GLN A 71 12.23 11.48 -1.05
N ARG A 72 11.06 12.03 -1.37
CA ARG A 72 10.65 13.38 -0.93
C ARG A 72 10.46 13.46 0.60
N SER A 73 10.04 12.35 1.23
CA SER A 73 9.88 12.30 2.69
C SER A 73 11.18 12.15 3.47
N GLY A 74 12.27 11.74 2.82
CA GLY A 74 13.52 11.36 3.46
C GLY A 74 13.48 10.00 4.17
N ILE A 75 12.36 9.28 4.12
CA ILE A 75 12.20 7.96 4.72
C ILE A 75 12.53 6.89 3.67
N GLN A 76 13.67 6.21 3.84
CA GLN A 76 14.09 5.17 2.89
C GLN A 76 13.37 3.83 3.09
N GLN A 77 13.15 3.44 4.34
CA GLN A 77 12.48 2.19 4.71
C GLN A 77 11.32 2.49 5.66
N PRO A 78 10.08 2.53 5.16
CA PRO A 78 8.92 2.68 6.02
C PRO A 78 8.70 1.41 6.85
N GLN A 79 8.09 1.53 8.03
CA GLN A 79 7.77 0.39 8.88
C GLN A 79 6.49 -0.34 8.44
N ALA A 80 5.75 0.25 7.51
CA ALA A 80 4.61 -0.38 6.87
C ALA A 80 4.48 0.04 5.41
N ILE A 81 3.96 -0.87 4.57
CA ILE A 81 3.49 -0.60 3.22
C ILE A 81 2.05 -1.06 3.16
N ILE A 82 1.13 -0.12 3.00
CA ILE A 82 -0.31 -0.38 3.01
C ILE A 82 -0.91 0.18 1.72
N THR A 83 -1.45 -0.69 0.89
CA THR A 83 -2.00 -0.26 -0.40
C THR A 83 -3.50 -0.48 -0.48
N GLY A 84 -4.18 0.44 -1.14
CA GLY A 84 -5.55 0.31 -1.57
C GLY A 84 -5.64 0.09 -3.07
N THR A 85 -6.57 -0.71 -3.51
CA THR A 85 -6.89 -0.90 -4.93
C THR A 85 -8.34 -1.33 -5.08
N ALA A 86 -9.02 -0.87 -6.13
CA ALA A 86 -10.37 -1.34 -6.42
C ALA A 86 -10.37 -2.63 -7.25
N MET A 87 -9.58 -2.65 -8.31
CA MET A 87 -9.53 -3.74 -9.29
C MET A 87 -8.20 -4.49 -9.32
N GLY A 88 -7.21 -4.02 -8.58
CA GLY A 88 -5.87 -4.63 -8.56
C GLY A 88 -5.22 -4.63 -9.93
N CYS A 89 -4.52 -5.72 -10.22
CA CYS A 89 -3.85 -5.97 -11.50
C CYS A 89 -4.79 -6.66 -12.48
N VAL A 90 -5.94 -6.04 -12.79
CA VAL A 90 -7.01 -6.65 -13.60
C VAL A 90 -6.53 -7.12 -14.99
N VAL A 91 -5.63 -6.36 -15.63
CA VAL A 91 -5.10 -6.72 -16.96
C VAL A 91 -4.29 -8.03 -16.91
N GLU A 92 -3.49 -8.22 -15.86
CA GLU A 92 -2.75 -9.47 -15.65
C GLU A 92 -3.67 -10.62 -15.27
N THR A 93 -4.73 -10.35 -14.52
CA THR A 93 -5.77 -11.33 -14.19
C THR A 93 -6.48 -11.80 -15.45
N GLU A 94 -6.89 -10.89 -16.33
CA GLU A 94 -7.52 -11.23 -17.60
C GLU A 94 -6.60 -12.06 -18.50
N LYS A 95 -5.32 -11.69 -18.61
CA LYS A 95 -4.33 -12.47 -19.37
C LYS A 95 -4.20 -13.88 -18.80
N PHE A 96 -4.05 -14.00 -17.48
CA PHE A 96 -3.92 -15.29 -16.82
C PHE A 96 -5.14 -16.17 -17.06
N LEU A 97 -6.36 -15.63 -16.87
CA LEU A 97 -7.60 -16.37 -17.07
C LEU A 97 -7.82 -16.74 -18.56
N THR A 98 -7.43 -15.86 -19.48
CA THR A 98 -7.52 -16.14 -20.93
C THR A 98 -6.55 -17.27 -21.31
N GLU A 99 -5.29 -17.23 -20.87
CA GLU A 99 -4.33 -18.32 -21.11
C GLU A 99 -4.83 -19.64 -20.53
N LEU A 100 -5.38 -19.62 -19.30
CA LEU A 100 -5.96 -20.82 -18.68
C LEU A 100 -7.13 -21.42 -19.48
N ALA A 101 -8.03 -20.56 -19.98
CA ALA A 101 -9.20 -20.98 -20.72
C ALA A 101 -8.88 -21.48 -22.16
N THR A 102 -7.86 -20.91 -22.82
CA THR A 102 -7.52 -21.25 -24.19
C THR A 102 -6.50 -22.38 -24.29
N ASP A 103 -5.45 -22.33 -23.46
CA ASP A 103 -4.28 -23.19 -23.59
C ASP A 103 -4.19 -24.28 -22.50
N GLY A 104 -5.06 -24.17 -21.48
CA GLY A 104 -5.10 -25.09 -20.35
C GLY A 104 -3.94 -24.88 -19.36
N GLU A 105 -3.93 -25.67 -18.28
CA GLU A 105 -2.99 -25.51 -17.16
C GLU A 105 -1.51 -25.72 -17.55
N GLY A 106 -1.24 -26.51 -18.57
CA GLY A 106 0.13 -26.87 -18.99
C GLY A 106 0.92 -25.73 -19.63
N SER A 107 0.26 -24.66 -20.08
CA SER A 107 0.87 -23.54 -20.79
C SER A 107 0.99 -22.26 -19.96
N LEU A 108 0.53 -22.29 -18.70
CA LEU A 108 0.47 -21.10 -17.85
C LEU A 108 1.85 -20.55 -17.52
N LYS A 109 2.01 -19.25 -17.69
CA LYS A 109 3.22 -18.55 -17.27
C LYS A 109 3.12 -18.17 -15.78
N PRO A 110 4.03 -18.67 -14.92
CA PRO A 110 4.02 -18.32 -13.49
C PRO A 110 4.00 -16.81 -13.24
N THR A 111 4.61 -16.02 -14.10
CA THR A 111 4.66 -14.56 -13.98
C THR A 111 3.27 -13.94 -14.06
N ASN A 112 2.38 -14.42 -14.94
CA ASN A 112 1.02 -13.88 -15.07
C ASN A 112 0.20 -14.17 -13.82
N PHE A 113 0.35 -15.35 -13.23
CA PHE A 113 -0.27 -15.70 -11.96
C PHE A 113 0.23 -14.81 -10.81
N ILE A 114 1.56 -14.69 -10.64
CA ILE A 114 2.15 -13.87 -9.58
C ILE A 114 1.69 -12.41 -9.69
N HIS A 115 1.55 -11.87 -10.90
CA HIS A 115 1.16 -10.49 -11.11
C HIS A 115 -0.36 -10.26 -11.10
N SER A 116 -1.18 -11.29 -11.01
CA SER A 116 -2.64 -11.16 -11.06
C SER A 116 -3.30 -10.84 -9.72
N THR A 117 -2.58 -10.96 -8.61
CA THR A 117 -3.16 -10.78 -7.28
C THR A 117 -3.11 -9.31 -6.81
N HIS A 118 -4.09 -8.90 -5.98
CA HIS A 118 -4.19 -7.53 -5.50
C HIS A 118 -2.98 -7.09 -4.67
N ASN A 119 -2.39 -8.00 -3.89
CA ASN A 119 -1.22 -7.74 -3.06
C ASN A 119 0.11 -7.66 -3.83
N THR A 120 0.12 -7.94 -5.13
CA THR A 120 1.33 -7.81 -5.95
C THR A 120 1.90 -6.40 -5.90
N ILE A 121 1.03 -5.38 -5.83
CA ILE A 121 1.44 -3.97 -5.79
C ILE A 121 2.28 -3.69 -4.54
N SER A 122 1.74 -3.99 -3.36
CA SER A 122 2.43 -3.77 -2.09
C SER A 122 3.69 -4.63 -1.95
N SER A 123 3.63 -5.88 -2.42
CA SER A 123 4.77 -6.80 -2.41
C SER A 123 5.91 -6.34 -3.31
N LEU A 124 5.60 -5.82 -4.51
CA LEU A 124 6.60 -5.25 -5.42
C LEU A 124 7.32 -4.06 -4.79
N ILE A 125 6.57 -3.14 -4.15
CA ILE A 125 7.14 -1.99 -3.46
C ILE A 125 8.03 -2.48 -2.31
N ALA A 126 7.59 -3.46 -1.50
CA ALA A 126 8.37 -4.03 -0.40
C ALA A 126 9.70 -4.64 -0.86
N ILE A 127 9.69 -5.39 -1.96
CA ILE A 127 10.90 -5.96 -2.55
C ILE A 127 11.89 -4.86 -2.96
N HIS A 128 11.40 -3.81 -3.63
CA HIS A 128 12.27 -2.74 -4.12
C HIS A 128 12.79 -1.80 -3.01
N THR A 129 12.05 -1.64 -1.94
CA THR A 129 12.44 -0.83 -0.78
C THR A 129 13.16 -1.64 0.30
N HIS A 130 13.30 -2.96 0.11
CA HIS A 130 13.81 -3.88 1.13
C HIS A 130 13.07 -3.77 2.46
N CYS A 131 11.76 -3.48 2.40
CA CYS A 131 10.90 -3.40 3.56
C CYS A 131 10.40 -4.80 3.93
N HIS A 132 10.78 -5.28 5.11
CA HIS A 132 10.39 -6.58 5.66
C HIS A 132 9.35 -6.47 6.78
N SER A 133 8.78 -5.28 6.95
CA SER A 133 7.84 -4.96 8.02
C SER A 133 6.39 -5.20 7.57
N TYR A 134 5.43 -4.58 8.25
CA TYR A 134 4.01 -4.75 7.98
C TYR A 134 3.65 -4.45 6.52
N ASN A 135 2.89 -5.35 5.90
CA ASN A 135 2.46 -5.21 4.52
C ASN A 135 1.00 -5.65 4.38
N SER A 136 0.13 -4.76 3.93
CA SER A 136 -1.30 -5.01 3.78
C SER A 136 -1.86 -4.42 2.50
N THR A 137 -2.94 -5.04 1.99
CA THR A 137 -3.64 -4.56 0.80
C THR A 137 -5.14 -4.58 1.05
N TYR A 138 -5.78 -3.43 0.82
CA TYR A 138 -7.21 -3.24 0.94
C TYR A 138 -7.89 -3.21 -0.43
N ALA A 139 -8.86 -4.09 -0.64
CA ALA A 139 -9.65 -4.18 -1.86
C ALA A 139 -11.14 -3.94 -1.53
N HIS A 140 -11.47 -2.69 -1.22
CA HIS A 140 -12.80 -2.23 -0.84
C HIS A 140 -13.45 -1.32 -1.90
N GLY A 141 -13.10 -1.50 -3.17
CA GLY A 141 -13.58 -0.63 -4.24
C GLY A 141 -13.16 0.83 -3.99
N GLN A 142 -14.11 1.75 -4.03
CA GLN A 142 -13.83 3.19 -3.85
C GLN A 142 -13.32 3.56 -2.45
N ARG A 143 -13.55 2.69 -1.43
CA ARG A 143 -13.09 2.92 -0.06
C ARG A 143 -11.70 2.37 0.23
N SER A 144 -11.02 1.83 -0.77
CA SER A 144 -9.73 1.18 -0.57
C SER A 144 -8.66 2.13 -0.01
N LEU A 145 -8.62 3.38 -0.48
CA LEU A 145 -7.71 4.39 0.05
C LEU A 145 -8.03 4.74 1.50
N GLU A 146 -9.31 4.99 1.81
CA GLU A 146 -9.76 5.31 3.16
C GLU A 146 -9.38 4.19 4.14
N SER A 147 -9.58 2.92 3.75
CA SER A 147 -9.22 1.77 4.57
C SER A 147 -7.72 1.68 4.81
N ALA A 148 -6.91 1.90 3.78
CA ALA A 148 -5.45 1.86 3.87
C ALA A 148 -4.90 3.01 4.74
N LEU A 149 -5.44 4.22 4.60
CA LEU A 149 -5.08 5.39 5.42
C LEU A 149 -5.50 5.19 6.87
N THR A 150 -6.70 4.63 7.12
CA THR A 150 -7.21 4.34 8.46
C THR A 150 -6.31 3.36 9.19
N ASP A 151 -5.91 2.27 8.55
CA ASP A 151 -4.98 1.29 9.12
C ASP A 151 -3.65 1.94 9.51
N ALA A 152 -3.02 2.65 8.58
CA ALA A 152 -1.77 3.35 8.84
C ALA A 152 -1.87 4.36 9.98
N TRP A 153 -2.94 5.17 9.98
CA TRP A 153 -3.19 6.18 11.01
C TRP A 153 -3.35 5.54 12.38
N LEU A 154 -4.16 4.48 12.48
CA LEU A 154 -4.39 3.78 13.76
C LEU A 154 -3.09 3.21 14.32
N GLN A 155 -2.30 2.51 13.52
CA GLN A 155 -1.06 1.90 13.99
C GLN A 155 -0.03 2.94 14.43
N ILE A 156 0.07 4.09 13.73
CA ILE A 156 0.97 5.17 14.13
C ILE A 156 0.42 5.88 15.38
N ALA A 157 -0.88 6.18 15.43
CA ALA A 157 -1.51 6.85 16.56
C ALA A 157 -1.44 6.03 17.85
N LEU A 158 -1.55 4.71 17.76
CA LEU A 158 -1.40 3.76 18.88
C LEU A 158 0.07 3.55 19.26
N GLY A 159 1.00 3.89 18.38
CA GLY A 159 2.43 3.76 18.61
C GLY A 159 3.04 2.43 18.23
N ASP A 160 2.31 1.60 17.47
CA ASP A 160 2.81 0.33 16.94
C ASP A 160 3.81 0.56 15.80
N LEU A 161 3.63 1.66 15.05
CA LEU A 161 4.50 2.10 13.96
C LEU A 161 4.92 3.56 14.14
N ASN A 162 6.06 3.93 13.56
CA ASN A 162 6.51 5.32 13.47
C ASN A 162 6.34 5.90 12.06
N SER A 163 6.28 5.05 11.03
CA SER A 163 6.11 5.50 9.65
C SER A 163 5.41 4.45 8.79
N ALA A 164 4.63 4.90 7.82
CA ALA A 164 3.96 4.06 6.84
C ALA A 164 3.96 4.72 5.46
N LEU A 165 4.20 3.91 4.43
CA LEU A 165 3.91 4.25 3.05
C LEU A 165 2.49 3.73 2.74
N VAL A 166 1.60 4.64 2.35
CA VAL A 166 0.22 4.31 1.96
C VAL A 166 0.01 4.67 0.50
N GLY A 167 -0.66 3.83 -0.28
CA GLY A 167 -0.93 4.13 -1.67
C GLY A 167 -2.29 3.67 -2.15
N LEU A 168 -2.85 4.37 -3.14
CA LEU A 168 -3.96 3.90 -3.97
C LEU A 168 -3.44 3.73 -5.39
N HIS A 169 -3.57 2.51 -5.92
CA HIS A 169 -3.06 2.18 -7.25
C HIS A 169 -4.06 1.32 -8.01
N ASP A 170 -4.60 1.86 -9.08
CA ASP A 170 -5.59 1.19 -9.92
C ASP A 170 -5.23 1.23 -11.41
N GLU A 171 -5.54 0.12 -12.09
CA GLU A 171 -5.32 0.01 -13.52
C GLU A 171 -6.44 0.71 -14.31
N ALA A 172 -7.69 0.53 -13.89
CA ALA A 172 -8.86 1.02 -14.64
C ALA A 172 -8.83 2.55 -14.83
N ASP A 173 -8.54 3.28 -13.76
CA ASP A 173 -8.50 4.75 -13.78
C ASP A 173 -7.10 5.30 -13.99
N GLN A 174 -6.10 4.43 -14.18
CA GLN A 174 -4.68 4.77 -14.22
C GLN A 174 -4.21 5.57 -12.99
N LYS A 175 -4.92 5.46 -11.88
CA LYS A 175 -4.60 6.16 -10.64
C LYS A 175 -3.36 5.57 -10.00
N ALA A 176 -2.51 6.43 -9.50
CA ALA A 176 -1.41 6.08 -8.62
C ALA A 176 -1.10 7.29 -7.73
N VAL A 177 -1.45 7.18 -6.47
CA VAL A 177 -1.13 8.18 -5.45
C VAL A 177 -0.47 7.48 -4.27
N SER A 178 0.55 8.11 -3.69
CA SER A 178 1.26 7.60 -2.52
C SER A 178 1.43 8.68 -1.47
N PHE A 179 1.28 8.28 -0.22
CA PHE A 179 1.42 9.11 0.98
C PHE A 179 2.51 8.51 1.86
N VAL A 180 3.25 9.36 2.55
CA VAL A 180 4.10 8.92 3.66
C VAL A 180 3.58 9.55 4.94
N LEU A 181 3.13 8.69 5.85
CA LEU A 181 2.64 9.05 7.18
C LEU A 181 3.73 8.76 8.22
N THR A 182 3.80 9.58 9.28
CA THR A 182 4.80 9.45 10.35
C THR A 182 4.29 10.07 11.65
N ASN A 183 4.95 9.72 12.77
CA ASN A 183 4.77 10.38 14.06
C ASN A 183 5.71 11.59 14.26
N GLU A 184 6.56 11.94 13.27
CA GLU A 184 7.50 13.04 13.33
C GLU A 184 6.93 14.30 12.65
N PRO A 185 6.87 15.45 13.35
CA PRO A 185 6.29 16.67 12.81
C PRO A 185 7.19 17.40 11.79
N GLU A 186 8.51 17.13 11.81
CA GLU A 186 9.45 17.84 10.95
C GLU A 186 9.18 17.58 9.46
N GLY A 187 9.03 18.67 8.68
CA GLY A 187 8.76 18.61 7.25
C GLY A 187 7.37 18.08 6.87
N ALA A 188 6.42 18.03 7.82
CA ALA A 188 5.06 17.62 7.56
C ALA A 188 4.27 18.66 6.75
N VAL A 189 3.48 18.19 5.79
CA VAL A 189 2.57 19.05 5.01
C VAL A 189 1.22 19.25 5.70
N CYS A 190 0.78 18.27 6.49
CA CYS A 190 -0.41 18.40 7.33
C CYS A 190 -0.37 17.44 8.52
N THR A 191 -1.22 17.72 9.52
CA THR A 191 -1.40 16.90 10.72
C THR A 191 -2.78 16.27 10.70
N LEU A 192 -2.86 15.00 11.08
CA LEU A 192 -4.09 14.22 11.18
C LEU A 192 -4.39 13.97 12.67
N HIS A 193 -5.40 14.65 13.20
CA HIS A 193 -5.80 14.52 14.60
C HIS A 193 -6.89 13.46 14.81
N SER A 194 -7.62 13.13 13.74
CA SER A 194 -8.77 12.23 13.79
C SER A 194 -8.94 11.48 12.48
N LEU A 195 -9.81 10.47 12.50
CA LEU A 195 -10.24 9.75 11.30
C LEU A 195 -10.96 10.67 10.29
N ASP A 196 -11.65 11.71 10.75
CA ASP A 196 -12.35 12.66 9.88
C ASP A 196 -11.36 13.48 9.03
N ASP A 197 -10.12 13.68 9.50
CA ASP A 197 -9.10 14.37 8.72
C ASP A 197 -8.61 13.54 7.53
N LEU A 198 -8.73 12.21 7.61
CA LEU A 198 -8.38 11.30 6.50
C LEU A 198 -9.29 11.48 5.28
N GLN A 199 -10.56 11.82 5.52
CA GLN A 199 -11.52 12.05 4.43
C GLN A 199 -11.13 13.23 3.54
N LYS A 200 -10.32 14.16 4.05
CA LYS A 200 -9.79 15.30 3.28
C LYS A 200 -8.66 14.91 2.33
N LEU A 201 -8.08 13.71 2.53
CA LEU A 201 -7.01 13.17 1.69
C LEU A 201 -7.55 12.24 0.59
N CYS A 202 -8.77 11.73 0.74
CA CYS A 202 -9.46 10.87 -0.22
C CYS A 202 -10.25 11.69 -1.23
#